data_36d81ca0fc0e80ff13b5f8afd4dd0536
#
_entry.id   36d81ca0fc0e80ff13b5f8afd4dd0536
#
_cell.length_a   1.000
_cell.length_b   1.000
_cell.length_c   1.000
_cell.angle_alpha   90.00
_cell.angle_beta   90.00
_cell.angle_gamma   90.00
#
_symmetry.space_group_name_H-M   'P 1'
#
loop_
_entity.id
_entity.type
_entity.pdbx_description
1 polymer ?
#
loop_
_entity_poly.entity_id
_entity_poly.type
_entity_poly.pdbx_seq_one_letter_code
_entity_poly.pdbx_strand_id
1 'polypeptide(L)'
;MVMTGALNSKRAKQGFLILEVLVAIAILTGLMLLILPAIHRFEAQLTIRQQVLQLAELETFVQDQFIAQFSRLGGYGCLAGTSQVEVGSSAFKPIRLNHYSLDAESDWLQASDIGACTSYGSVSGSLVQVDQACDGLNVGDWMSVSNCSYIEQGQVLSVSASDFKVQVPPQVLTDSVLVSRDTPFYWFIKHGKSGANALWRRPALSGNALELSPNVSRMRVYPVLDYDEDGVADEVRVDYGVMPVRKLAGLLLEYQYYQLNCTVTDRLFSYDTLRGDTWQYDGVCSRVGKLLINVRGER
;
A
#
# COMPACT_ATOMS: atom_id res chain seq x y z
N MET A 1 -65.22 39.98 71.63
CA MET A 1 -65.35 38.60 71.18
C MET A 1 -64.41 38.40 69.99
N VAL A 2 -63.52 37.55 70.12
CA VAL A 2 -62.26 37.39 69.41
C VAL A 2 -62.42 36.85 67.95
N MET A 3 -61.81 37.53 67.00
CA MET A 3 -61.41 36.96 65.70
C MET A 3 -60.05 37.47 65.31
N THR A 4 -59.03 36.79 65.76
CA THR A 4 -57.63 36.99 65.32
C THR A 4 -57.00 35.58 65.16
N GLY A 5 -56.68 35.18 63.95
CA GLY A 5 -55.86 33.98 63.88
C GLY A 5 -55.96 33.14 62.55
N ALA A 6 -55.93 33.74 61.36
CA ALA A 6 -55.89 32.93 60.14
C ALA A 6 -55.05 33.47 59.00
N LEU A 7 -54.18 34.44 59.22
CA LEU A 7 -53.43 35.10 58.12
C LEU A 7 -51.94 34.78 58.05
N ASN A 8 -51.37 34.07 59.04
CA ASN A 8 -49.89 33.89 59.09
C ASN A 8 -49.40 32.49 58.52
N SER A 9 -50.29 31.55 58.27
CA SER A 9 -49.89 30.19 57.83
C SER A 9 -49.56 30.10 56.31
N LYS A 10 -50.15 30.93 55.47
CA LYS A 10 -49.93 30.84 54.02
C LYS A 10 -48.59 31.45 53.54
N ARG A 11 -48.06 32.50 54.22
CA ARG A 11 -46.81 33.16 53.86
C ARG A 11 -45.58 32.28 54.18
N ALA A 12 -45.61 31.53 55.26
CA ALA A 12 -44.50 30.63 55.66
C ALA A 12 -44.35 29.44 54.63
N LYS A 13 -45.47 28.93 54.10
CA LYS A 13 -45.45 27.87 53.11
C LYS A 13 -44.90 28.31 51.74
N GLN A 14 -45.11 29.56 51.33
CA GLN A 14 -44.60 30.11 50.06
C GLN A 14 -43.08 30.36 50.10
N GLY A 15 -42.53 30.81 51.24
CA GLY A 15 -41.08 30.98 51.38
C GLY A 15 -40.31 29.67 51.36
N PHE A 16 -40.87 28.60 51.89
CA PHE A 16 -40.26 27.27 51.90
C PHE A 16 -40.18 26.68 50.50
N LEU A 17 -41.20 26.85 49.68
CA LEU A 17 -41.26 26.37 48.29
C LEU A 17 -40.20 27.04 47.39
N ILE A 18 -39.92 28.31 47.57
CA ILE A 18 -38.90 29.06 46.85
C ILE A 18 -37.48 28.56 47.21
N LEU A 19 -37.24 28.32 48.49
CA LEU A 19 -35.95 27.76 48.96
C LEU A 19 -35.68 26.36 48.39
N GLU A 20 -36.70 25.50 48.34
CA GLU A 20 -36.61 24.18 47.80
C GLU A 20 -36.25 24.20 46.31
N VAL A 21 -36.88 25.06 45.53
CA VAL A 21 -36.58 25.24 44.09
C VAL A 21 -35.14 25.76 43.90
N LEU A 22 -34.68 26.71 44.71
CA LEU A 22 -33.31 27.24 44.62
C LEU A 22 -32.27 26.17 44.95
N VAL A 23 -32.50 25.34 45.97
CA VAL A 23 -31.63 24.23 46.32
C VAL A 23 -31.62 23.19 45.21
N ALA A 24 -32.77 22.85 44.63
CA ALA A 24 -32.86 21.90 43.50
C ALA A 24 -32.08 22.39 42.27
N ILE A 25 -32.21 23.72 41.93
CA ILE A 25 -31.46 24.30 40.82
C ILE A 25 -29.95 24.30 41.11
N ALA A 26 -29.54 24.62 42.34
CA ALA A 26 -28.14 24.61 42.73
C ALA A 26 -27.52 23.22 42.62
N ILE A 27 -28.24 22.16 43.05
CA ILE A 27 -27.79 20.77 42.92
C ILE A 27 -27.72 20.37 41.43
N LEU A 28 -28.75 20.70 40.67
CA LEU A 28 -28.79 20.40 39.23
C LEU A 28 -27.62 21.08 38.47
N THR A 29 -27.35 22.33 38.77
CA THR A 29 -26.23 23.08 38.20
C THR A 29 -24.88 22.45 38.56
N GLY A 30 -24.73 22.07 39.85
CA GLY A 30 -23.53 21.36 40.31
C GLY A 30 -23.33 20.00 39.61
N LEU A 31 -24.39 19.23 39.42
CA LEU A 31 -24.33 17.98 38.66
C LEU A 31 -23.97 18.18 37.17
N MET A 32 -24.55 19.20 36.55
CA MET A 32 -24.22 19.54 35.14
C MET A 32 -22.76 19.93 34.95
N LEU A 33 -22.16 20.67 35.90
CA LEU A 33 -20.74 21.04 35.89
C LEU A 33 -19.81 19.82 35.96
N LEU A 34 -20.23 18.72 36.54
CA LEU A 34 -19.48 17.48 36.62
C LEU A 34 -19.72 16.56 35.39
N ILE A 35 -20.95 16.48 34.89
CA ILE A 35 -21.34 15.60 33.82
C ILE A 35 -20.83 16.09 32.48
N LEU A 36 -20.94 17.37 32.14
CA LEU A 36 -20.53 17.93 30.86
C LEU A 36 -19.05 17.66 30.52
N PRO A 37 -18.09 17.94 31.42
CA PRO A 37 -16.68 17.60 31.12
C PRO A 37 -16.44 16.08 30.97
N ALA A 38 -17.19 15.22 31.68
CA ALA A 38 -17.07 13.79 31.55
C ALA A 38 -17.57 13.29 30.17
N ILE A 39 -18.68 13.85 29.70
CA ILE A 39 -19.20 13.55 28.35
C ILE A 39 -18.17 13.97 27.28
N HIS A 40 -17.66 15.19 27.34
CA HIS A 40 -16.68 15.67 26.37
C HIS A 40 -15.39 14.83 26.33
N ARG A 41 -14.91 14.39 27.50
CA ARG A 41 -13.75 13.49 27.56
C ARG A 41 -14.07 12.12 26.95
N PHE A 42 -15.26 11.61 27.19
CA PHE A 42 -15.69 10.33 26.63
C PHE A 42 -15.82 10.41 25.11
N GLU A 43 -16.44 11.46 24.56
CA GLU A 43 -16.54 11.70 23.13
C GLU A 43 -15.16 11.80 22.47
N ALA A 44 -14.23 12.55 23.08
CA ALA A 44 -12.86 12.64 22.59
C ALA A 44 -12.15 11.29 22.56
N GLN A 45 -12.32 10.46 23.60
CA GLN A 45 -11.75 9.12 23.65
C GLN A 45 -12.36 8.18 22.59
N LEU A 46 -13.68 8.28 22.35
CA LEU A 46 -14.32 7.50 21.29
C LEU A 46 -13.78 7.88 19.92
N THR A 47 -13.62 9.17 19.63
CA THR A 47 -13.07 9.67 18.37
C THR A 47 -11.64 9.13 18.14
N ILE A 48 -10.78 9.21 19.15
CA ILE A 48 -9.41 8.65 19.04
C ILE A 48 -9.43 7.15 18.79
N ARG A 49 -10.28 6.39 19.50
CA ARG A 49 -10.40 4.94 19.27
C ARG A 49 -10.87 4.61 17.86
N GLN A 50 -11.84 5.34 17.34
CA GLN A 50 -12.31 5.17 15.97
C GLN A 50 -11.21 5.46 14.95
N GLN A 51 -10.43 6.53 15.14
CA GLN A 51 -9.30 6.87 14.27
C GLN A 51 -8.22 5.78 14.29
N VAL A 52 -7.89 5.23 15.46
CA VAL A 52 -6.93 4.14 15.59
C VAL A 52 -7.40 2.86 14.87
N LEU A 53 -8.69 2.53 14.97
CA LEU A 53 -9.26 1.38 14.26
C LEU A 53 -9.23 1.58 12.74
N GLN A 54 -9.63 2.75 12.26
CA GLN A 54 -9.56 3.09 10.84
C GLN A 54 -8.13 3.06 10.30
N LEU A 55 -7.15 3.47 11.12
CA LEU A 55 -5.74 3.41 10.75
C LEU A 55 -5.24 1.95 10.65
N ALA A 56 -5.73 1.05 11.50
CA ALA A 56 -5.41 -0.38 11.42
C ALA A 56 -6.03 -1.06 10.18
N GLU A 57 -7.26 -0.70 9.82
CA GLU A 57 -7.90 -1.16 8.57
C GLU A 57 -7.14 -0.64 7.34
N LEU A 58 -6.70 0.61 7.39
CA LEU A 58 -5.90 1.22 6.34
C LEU A 58 -4.54 0.52 6.19
N GLU A 59 -3.91 0.08 7.28
CA GLU A 59 -2.67 -0.69 7.22
C GLU A 59 -2.84 -1.95 6.38
N THR A 60 -3.89 -2.73 6.67
CA THR A 60 -4.20 -3.94 5.90
C THR A 60 -4.40 -3.63 4.41
N PHE A 61 -5.17 -2.59 4.11
CA PHE A 61 -5.38 -2.17 2.72
C PHE A 61 -4.07 -1.79 2.01
N VAL A 62 -3.19 -1.03 2.67
CA VAL A 62 -1.89 -0.64 2.11
C VAL A 62 -0.99 -1.86 1.90
N GLN A 63 -0.98 -2.80 2.85
CA GLN A 63 -0.23 -4.06 2.71
C GLN A 63 -0.73 -4.89 1.52
N ASP A 64 -2.04 -5.05 1.37
CA ASP A 64 -2.64 -5.76 0.25
C ASP A 64 -2.28 -5.11 -1.09
N GLN A 65 -2.23 -3.76 -1.16
CA GLN A 65 -1.77 -3.03 -2.34
C GLN A 65 -0.30 -3.34 -2.66
N PHE A 66 0.58 -3.34 -1.67
CA PHE A 66 1.99 -3.70 -1.90
C PHE A 66 2.15 -5.16 -2.33
N ILE A 67 1.45 -6.09 -1.69
CA ILE A 67 1.46 -7.50 -2.06
C ILE A 67 0.98 -7.67 -3.50
N ALA A 68 -0.15 -7.05 -3.87
CA ALA A 68 -0.71 -7.13 -5.21
C ALA A 68 0.24 -6.57 -6.30
N GLN A 69 1.06 -5.57 -5.95
CA GLN A 69 2.00 -4.97 -6.89
C GLN A 69 3.32 -5.75 -6.98
N PHE A 70 3.84 -6.26 -5.86
CA PHE A 70 5.23 -6.72 -5.79
C PHE A 70 5.38 -8.24 -5.70
N SER A 71 4.36 -9.00 -5.34
CA SER A 71 4.44 -10.47 -5.34
C SER A 71 4.64 -11.10 -6.73
N ARG A 72 4.33 -10.36 -7.78
CA ARG A 72 4.43 -10.83 -9.18
C ARG A 72 5.70 -10.37 -9.89
N LEU A 73 6.61 -9.70 -9.20
CA LEU A 73 7.83 -9.18 -9.83
C LEU A 73 8.74 -10.32 -10.25
N GLY A 74 8.99 -10.41 -11.56
CA GLY A 74 9.96 -11.35 -12.14
C GLY A 74 9.66 -12.85 -11.98
N GLY A 75 8.49 -13.23 -11.50
CA GLY A 75 8.08 -14.62 -11.38
C GLY A 75 7.47 -15.16 -12.69
N TYR A 76 8.09 -16.11 -13.34
CA TYR A 76 7.59 -16.78 -14.56
C TYR A 76 7.22 -18.23 -14.23
N GLY A 77 6.18 -18.44 -13.45
CA GLY A 77 5.81 -19.78 -12.99
C GLY A 77 6.87 -20.38 -12.07
N CYS A 78 7.46 -21.51 -12.48
CA CYS A 78 8.48 -22.21 -11.67
C CYS A 78 9.89 -21.59 -11.76
N LEU A 79 10.13 -20.67 -12.70
CA LEU A 79 11.45 -20.08 -12.92
C LEU A 79 11.43 -18.57 -12.63
N ALA A 80 12.53 -18.06 -12.11
CA ALA A 80 12.75 -16.62 -12.04
C ALA A 80 13.15 -16.08 -13.41
N GLY A 81 12.62 -14.91 -13.78
CA GLY A 81 12.93 -14.25 -15.05
C GLY A 81 14.37 -13.79 -15.18
N THR A 82 14.76 -13.42 -16.39
CA THR A 82 16.05 -12.80 -16.71
C THR A 82 16.04 -11.30 -16.48
N SER A 83 14.90 -10.72 -16.12
CA SER A 83 14.73 -9.30 -15.85
C SER A 83 15.56 -8.84 -14.64
N GLN A 84 15.73 -7.53 -14.56
CA GLN A 84 16.44 -6.88 -13.47
C GLN A 84 15.47 -6.12 -12.58
N VAL A 85 15.81 -6.03 -11.31
CA VAL A 85 15.19 -5.16 -10.34
C VAL A 85 16.19 -4.08 -9.98
N GLU A 86 15.76 -2.84 -9.96
CA GLU A 86 16.58 -1.70 -9.57
C GLU A 86 15.88 -0.92 -8.47
N VAL A 87 16.62 -0.64 -7.40
CA VAL A 87 16.19 0.23 -6.31
C VAL A 87 17.09 1.44 -6.27
N GLY A 88 16.50 2.61 -6.24
CA GLY A 88 17.25 3.86 -6.18
C GLY A 88 16.60 4.91 -5.30
N SER A 89 17.40 5.92 -4.95
CA SER A 89 16.93 7.05 -4.16
C SER A 89 16.25 8.11 -5.01
N SER A 90 15.39 8.90 -4.38
CA SER A 90 14.77 10.07 -5.00
C SER A 90 15.79 11.13 -5.47
N ALA A 91 17.02 11.14 -4.91
CA ALA A 91 18.10 12.03 -5.32
C ALA A 91 18.69 11.67 -6.70
N PHE A 92 18.70 10.37 -7.04
CA PHE A 92 19.24 9.86 -8.30
C PHE A 92 18.13 9.17 -9.10
N LYS A 93 17.33 9.99 -9.80
CA LYS A 93 16.17 9.52 -10.55
C LYS A 93 16.55 9.09 -11.96
N PRO A 94 15.95 8.02 -12.49
CA PRO A 94 16.04 7.72 -13.91
C PRO A 94 15.37 8.82 -14.76
N ILE A 95 15.80 8.99 -15.99
CA ILE A 95 15.34 10.04 -16.92
C ILE A 95 13.80 10.08 -16.98
N ARG A 96 13.15 8.95 -16.96
CA ARG A 96 11.68 8.82 -16.99
C ARG A 96 10.98 9.45 -15.79
N LEU A 97 11.64 9.53 -14.64
CA LEU A 97 11.10 10.12 -13.41
C LEU A 97 11.52 11.57 -13.18
N ASN A 98 12.39 12.15 -14.04
CA ASN A 98 12.91 13.50 -13.83
C ASN A 98 11.84 14.59 -13.77
N HIS A 99 10.70 14.40 -14.44
CA HIS A 99 9.58 15.35 -14.44
C HIS A 99 8.76 15.32 -13.14
N TYR A 100 9.01 14.37 -12.25
CA TYR A 100 8.26 14.24 -10.98
C TYR A 100 9.09 14.72 -9.81
N SER A 101 8.45 15.46 -8.90
CA SER A 101 8.99 15.75 -7.57
C SER A 101 8.70 14.55 -6.69
N LEU A 102 9.66 13.62 -6.59
CA LEU A 102 9.57 12.48 -5.69
C LEU A 102 9.75 12.95 -4.25
N ASP A 103 9.16 12.23 -3.31
CA ASP A 103 9.43 12.44 -1.90
C ASP A 103 10.91 12.17 -1.59
N ALA A 104 11.57 13.11 -0.89
CA ALA A 104 13.03 13.06 -0.67
C ALA A 104 13.49 11.90 0.22
N GLU A 105 12.61 11.43 1.09
CA GLU A 105 12.87 10.33 2.04
C GLU A 105 12.28 9.00 1.57
N SER A 106 12.03 8.87 0.26
CA SER A 106 11.48 7.66 -0.35
C SER A 106 12.37 7.11 -1.45
N ASP A 107 12.26 5.80 -1.64
CA ASP A 107 12.90 5.11 -2.74
C ASP A 107 11.97 5.06 -3.95
N TRP A 108 12.58 4.79 -5.11
CA TRP A 108 11.88 4.27 -6.26
C TRP A 108 12.34 2.84 -6.54
N LEU A 109 11.43 2.04 -7.06
CA LEU A 109 11.67 0.66 -7.49
C LEU A 109 11.37 0.57 -8.98
N GLN A 110 12.27 -0.05 -9.75
CA GLN A 110 12.00 -0.51 -11.11
C GLN A 110 12.05 -2.03 -11.14
N ALA A 111 11.02 -2.63 -11.69
CA ALA A 111 10.95 -4.07 -11.92
C ALA A 111 9.93 -4.39 -13.02
N SER A 112 9.93 -5.60 -13.50
CA SER A 112 8.95 -6.08 -14.46
C SER A 112 7.75 -6.71 -13.76
N ASP A 113 6.55 -6.26 -14.12
CA ASP A 113 5.29 -6.88 -13.74
C ASP A 113 4.87 -7.84 -14.84
N ILE A 114 4.80 -9.12 -14.52
CA ILE A 114 4.36 -10.18 -15.43
C ILE A 114 2.85 -10.44 -15.37
N GLY A 115 2.12 -9.69 -14.57
CA GLY A 115 0.69 -9.91 -14.36
C GLY A 115 -0.22 -9.49 -15.51
N ALA A 116 0.27 -8.69 -16.46
CA ALA A 116 -0.50 -8.29 -17.63
C ALA A 116 -0.35 -9.36 -18.75
N CYS A 117 -1.45 -9.86 -19.27
CA CYS A 117 -1.45 -10.87 -20.34
C CYS A 117 -0.73 -12.18 -19.98
N THR A 118 -0.95 -12.70 -18.79
CA THR A 118 -0.40 -14.00 -18.40
C THR A 118 -1.41 -15.10 -18.70
N SER A 119 -1.03 -16.09 -19.51
CA SER A 119 -1.87 -17.22 -19.88
C SER A 119 -1.06 -18.45 -20.23
N TYR A 120 -1.70 -19.61 -20.20
CA TYR A 120 -1.08 -20.83 -20.69
C TYR A 120 -1.25 -20.95 -22.21
N GLY A 121 -0.19 -21.35 -22.88
CA GLY A 121 -0.17 -21.61 -24.31
C GLY A 121 0.15 -23.05 -24.61
N SER A 122 -0.42 -23.55 -25.72
CA SER A 122 -0.08 -24.86 -26.31
C SER A 122 1.04 -24.69 -27.32
N VAL A 123 1.97 -25.63 -27.31
CA VAL A 123 3.18 -25.59 -28.16
C VAL A 123 3.02 -26.47 -29.36
N SER A 124 3.34 -25.95 -30.54
CA SER A 124 3.43 -26.73 -31.80
C SER A 124 4.67 -26.32 -32.59
N GLY A 125 5.75 -27.06 -32.43
CA GLY A 125 7.06 -26.74 -33.03
C GLY A 125 7.65 -25.44 -32.44
N SER A 126 7.85 -24.41 -33.26
CA SER A 126 8.33 -23.09 -32.86
C SER A 126 7.18 -22.09 -32.58
N LEU A 127 5.95 -22.55 -32.57
CA LEU A 127 4.77 -21.71 -32.35
C LEU A 127 4.12 -22.05 -31.03
N VAL A 128 3.76 -21.03 -30.29
CA VAL A 128 2.93 -21.09 -29.08
C VAL A 128 1.61 -20.43 -29.40
N GLN A 129 0.52 -21.17 -29.27
CA GLN A 129 -0.83 -20.63 -29.38
C GLN A 129 -1.42 -20.40 -28.00
N VAL A 130 -1.98 -19.24 -27.80
CA VAL A 130 -2.63 -18.82 -26.56
C VAL A 130 -4.09 -18.50 -26.85
N ASP A 131 -5.00 -19.27 -26.28
CA ASP A 131 -6.44 -19.17 -26.49
C ASP A 131 -7.07 -18.16 -25.52
N GLN A 132 -6.48 -16.97 -25.43
CA GLN A 132 -6.95 -15.88 -24.61
C GLN A 132 -6.61 -14.55 -25.29
N ALA A 133 -7.60 -13.65 -25.35
CA ALA A 133 -7.37 -12.28 -25.81
C ALA A 133 -6.49 -11.52 -24.82
N CYS A 134 -5.68 -10.62 -25.36
CA CYS A 134 -4.80 -9.77 -24.56
C CYS A 134 -4.88 -8.33 -25.06
N ASP A 135 -5.45 -7.45 -24.22
CA ASP A 135 -5.64 -6.06 -24.57
C ASP A 135 -4.32 -5.32 -24.81
N GLY A 136 -4.26 -4.59 -25.93
CA GLY A 136 -3.09 -3.79 -26.29
C GLY A 136 -1.88 -4.58 -26.73
N LEU A 137 -2.02 -5.87 -27.07
CA LEU A 137 -1.00 -6.67 -27.69
C LEU A 137 -0.99 -6.42 -29.21
N ASN A 138 0.20 -6.25 -29.79
CA ASN A 138 0.38 -6.02 -31.21
C ASN A 138 1.31 -7.08 -31.82
N VAL A 139 1.17 -7.30 -33.11
CA VAL A 139 2.13 -8.11 -33.88
C VAL A 139 3.52 -7.46 -33.79
N GLY A 140 4.52 -8.26 -33.48
CA GLY A 140 5.88 -7.81 -33.27
C GLY A 140 6.24 -7.52 -31.79
N ASP A 141 5.29 -7.49 -30.90
CA ASP A 141 5.58 -7.37 -29.46
C ASP A 141 6.34 -8.59 -28.94
N TRP A 142 7.14 -8.40 -27.89
CA TRP A 142 7.86 -9.48 -27.23
C TRP A 142 7.09 -10.01 -26.03
N MET A 143 7.08 -11.33 -25.92
CA MET A 143 6.46 -12.07 -24.80
C MET A 143 7.48 -13.03 -24.20
N SER A 144 7.45 -13.17 -22.89
CA SER A 144 8.20 -14.23 -22.21
C SER A 144 7.40 -15.53 -22.27
N VAL A 145 8.06 -16.60 -22.70
CA VAL A 145 7.51 -17.95 -22.76
C VAL A 145 8.32 -18.84 -21.84
N SER A 146 7.70 -19.43 -20.85
CA SER A 146 8.39 -20.19 -19.82
C SER A 146 7.70 -21.52 -19.49
N ASN A 147 8.49 -22.47 -19.06
CA ASN A 147 8.04 -23.64 -18.31
C ASN A 147 8.99 -23.85 -17.11
N CYS A 148 8.86 -24.97 -16.38
CA CYS A 148 9.74 -25.23 -15.23
C CYS A 148 11.21 -25.53 -15.60
N SER A 149 11.57 -25.59 -16.87
CA SER A 149 12.93 -25.92 -17.33
C SER A 149 13.66 -24.76 -18.00
N TYR A 150 12.93 -23.79 -18.56
CA TYR A 150 13.55 -22.67 -19.27
C TYR A 150 12.60 -21.47 -19.42
N ILE A 151 13.19 -20.32 -19.75
CA ILE A 151 12.52 -19.08 -20.13
C ILE A 151 13.12 -18.59 -21.44
N GLU A 152 12.26 -18.31 -22.41
CA GLU A 152 12.66 -17.76 -23.71
C GLU A 152 11.82 -16.51 -24.04
N GLN A 153 12.35 -15.67 -24.91
CA GLN A 153 11.63 -14.55 -25.50
C GLN A 153 11.07 -14.95 -26.85
N GLY A 154 9.78 -14.78 -27.02
CA GLY A 154 9.09 -15.01 -28.28
C GLY A 154 8.48 -13.75 -28.84
N GLN A 155 8.34 -13.68 -30.17
CA GLN A 155 7.73 -12.56 -30.86
C GLN A 155 6.30 -12.87 -31.26
N VAL A 156 5.38 -11.96 -31.04
CA VAL A 156 3.97 -12.11 -31.44
C VAL A 156 3.86 -12.06 -32.96
N LEU A 157 3.36 -13.15 -33.56
CA LEU A 157 3.14 -13.25 -35.00
C LEU A 157 1.76 -12.82 -35.44
N SER A 158 0.73 -13.14 -34.66
CA SER A 158 -0.65 -12.78 -34.95
C SER A 158 -1.44 -12.54 -33.68
N VAL A 159 -2.40 -11.63 -33.74
CA VAL A 159 -3.35 -11.32 -32.69
C VAL A 159 -4.74 -11.32 -33.28
N SER A 160 -5.68 -12.01 -32.64
CA SER A 160 -7.11 -11.99 -32.96
C SER A 160 -7.94 -11.53 -31.76
N ALA A 161 -9.23 -11.47 -31.88
CA ALA A 161 -10.13 -11.09 -30.79
C ALA A 161 -10.16 -12.12 -29.65
N SER A 162 -9.77 -13.36 -29.90
CA SER A 162 -9.86 -14.47 -28.93
C SER A 162 -8.54 -15.16 -28.62
N ASP A 163 -7.54 -15.00 -29.47
CA ASP A 163 -6.27 -15.72 -29.37
C ASP A 163 -5.09 -14.90 -29.91
N PHE A 164 -3.88 -15.33 -29.61
CA PHE A 164 -2.67 -14.84 -30.25
C PHE A 164 -1.63 -15.94 -30.38
N LYS A 165 -0.67 -15.74 -31.30
CA LYS A 165 0.42 -16.71 -31.58
C LYS A 165 1.76 -16.03 -31.33
N VAL A 166 2.66 -16.76 -30.66
CA VAL A 166 4.01 -16.32 -30.35
C VAL A 166 5.00 -17.27 -31.02
N GLN A 167 5.95 -16.71 -31.75
CA GLN A 167 7.07 -17.48 -32.31
C GLN A 167 8.22 -17.48 -31.31
N VAL A 168 8.72 -18.66 -30.99
CA VAL A 168 9.88 -18.90 -30.16
C VAL A 168 10.98 -19.58 -30.93
N PRO A 169 12.26 -19.49 -30.48
CA PRO A 169 13.33 -20.30 -31.05
C PRO A 169 12.96 -21.79 -31.05
N PRO A 170 13.41 -22.55 -32.07
CA PRO A 170 13.12 -23.96 -32.17
C PRO A 170 13.88 -24.75 -31.07
N GLN A 171 13.25 -24.92 -29.95
CA GLN A 171 13.69 -25.75 -28.82
C GLN A 171 12.64 -26.84 -28.57
N VAL A 172 13.03 -27.87 -27.84
CA VAL A 172 12.08 -28.91 -27.43
C VAL A 172 11.18 -28.37 -26.35
N LEU A 173 10.14 -27.66 -26.76
CA LEU A 173 9.09 -27.19 -25.87
C LEU A 173 8.17 -28.37 -25.54
N THR A 174 7.88 -28.55 -24.28
CA THR A 174 6.86 -29.50 -23.80
C THR A 174 5.46 -28.90 -23.90
N ASP A 175 4.44 -29.69 -23.83
CA ASP A 175 3.05 -29.47 -24.25
C ASP A 175 2.36 -28.19 -23.74
N SER A 176 2.80 -27.61 -22.63
CA SER A 176 2.20 -26.38 -22.05
C SER A 176 3.27 -25.44 -21.55
N VAL A 177 3.12 -24.15 -21.86
CA VAL A 177 4.02 -23.08 -21.43
C VAL A 177 3.21 -21.92 -20.88
N LEU A 178 3.80 -21.20 -19.94
CA LEU A 178 3.28 -19.93 -19.47
C LEU A 178 3.79 -18.83 -20.40
N VAL A 179 2.86 -18.05 -20.95
CA VAL A 179 3.17 -16.89 -21.79
C VAL A 179 2.77 -15.65 -21.03
N SER A 180 3.66 -14.67 -20.93
CA SER A 180 3.36 -13.41 -20.26
C SER A 180 4.06 -12.24 -20.92
N ARG A 181 3.46 -11.06 -20.79
CA ARG A 181 4.07 -9.80 -21.22
C ARG A 181 4.92 -9.27 -20.09
N ASP A 182 6.21 -9.14 -20.34
CA ASP A 182 7.16 -8.53 -19.43
C ASP A 182 7.08 -7.01 -19.55
N THR A 183 6.39 -6.36 -18.64
CA THR A 183 6.21 -4.91 -18.67
C THR A 183 6.96 -4.28 -17.52
N PRO A 184 8.06 -3.55 -17.79
CA PRO A 184 8.79 -2.84 -16.74
C PRO A 184 8.02 -1.61 -16.27
N PHE A 185 7.96 -1.43 -14.96
CA PHE A 185 7.34 -0.30 -14.29
C PHE A 185 8.29 0.34 -13.28
N TYR A 186 8.02 1.61 -12.98
CA TYR A 186 8.53 2.32 -11.81
C TYR A 186 7.43 2.44 -10.77
N TRP A 187 7.76 2.17 -9.51
CA TRP A 187 6.94 2.50 -8.33
C TRP A 187 7.69 3.54 -7.51
N PHE A 188 7.00 4.56 -7.07
CA PHE A 188 7.60 5.70 -6.36
C PHE A 188 6.55 6.49 -5.58
N ILE A 189 7.02 7.32 -4.64
CA ILE A 189 6.18 8.22 -3.85
C ILE A 189 6.32 9.65 -4.39
N LYS A 190 5.19 10.29 -4.64
CA LYS A 190 5.10 11.72 -4.98
C LYS A 190 3.75 12.27 -4.56
N HIS A 191 3.56 13.58 -4.68
CA HIS A 191 2.29 14.26 -4.43
C HIS A 191 1.14 13.61 -5.21
N GLY A 192 0.10 13.23 -4.48
CA GLY A 192 -1.12 12.64 -5.02
C GLY A 192 -2.20 13.67 -5.35
N LYS A 193 -3.33 13.18 -5.86
CA LYS A 193 -4.50 14.02 -6.19
C LYS A 193 -5.16 14.62 -4.95
N SER A 194 -5.01 13.99 -3.78
CA SER A 194 -5.51 14.49 -2.50
C SER A 194 -4.70 15.64 -1.91
N GLY A 195 -3.59 16.05 -2.54
CA GLY A 195 -2.69 17.08 -2.05
C GLY A 195 -1.64 16.59 -1.03
N ALA A 196 -1.64 15.30 -0.70
CA ALA A 196 -0.63 14.66 0.14
C ALA A 196 0.15 13.61 -0.70
N ASN A 197 1.22 13.04 -0.14
CA ASN A 197 2.00 12.02 -0.83
C ASN A 197 1.20 10.74 -1.06
N ALA A 198 1.49 10.05 -2.16
CA ALA A 198 0.81 8.85 -2.60
C ALA A 198 1.78 7.88 -3.28
N LEU A 199 1.43 6.59 -3.30
CA LEU A 199 2.13 5.58 -4.09
C LEU A 199 1.67 5.65 -5.54
N TRP A 200 2.61 5.72 -6.46
CA TRP A 200 2.39 5.78 -7.89
C TRP A 200 3.10 4.65 -8.62
N ARG A 201 2.52 4.24 -9.74
CA ARG A 201 3.14 3.34 -10.73
C ARG A 201 3.18 4.00 -12.10
N ARG A 202 4.28 3.81 -12.83
CA ARG A 202 4.44 4.30 -14.20
C ARG A 202 5.12 3.26 -15.07
N PRO A 203 4.64 2.99 -16.31
CA PRO A 203 5.37 2.18 -17.26
C PRO A 203 6.75 2.78 -17.59
N ALA A 204 7.78 1.93 -17.64
CA ALA A 204 9.14 2.40 -17.89
C ALA A 204 9.35 2.85 -19.34
N LEU A 205 8.66 2.24 -20.30
CA LEU A 205 8.81 2.57 -21.73
C LEU A 205 7.91 3.73 -22.14
N SER A 206 6.59 3.62 -22.03
CA SER A 206 5.63 4.63 -22.46
C SER A 206 4.40 4.62 -21.56
N GLY A 207 3.66 5.71 -21.50
CA GLY A 207 2.44 5.83 -20.73
C GLY A 207 2.53 6.80 -19.55
N ASN A 208 1.37 7.05 -18.94
CA ASN A 208 1.19 7.97 -17.82
C ASN A 208 1.38 7.25 -16.48
N ALA A 209 1.67 8.02 -15.45
CA ALA A 209 1.69 7.53 -14.09
C ALA A 209 0.25 7.35 -13.57
N LEU A 210 0.03 6.25 -12.83
CA LEU A 210 -1.21 5.92 -12.15
C LEU A 210 -0.98 6.00 -10.64
N GLU A 211 -1.83 6.72 -9.93
CA GLU A 211 -1.88 6.72 -8.48
C GLU A 211 -2.51 5.41 -8.00
N LEU A 212 -1.79 4.65 -7.17
CA LEU A 212 -2.23 3.37 -6.66
C LEU A 212 -2.86 3.48 -5.27
N SER A 213 -2.24 4.26 -4.38
CA SER A 213 -2.73 4.45 -3.03
C SER A 213 -2.44 5.87 -2.54
N PRO A 214 -3.47 6.65 -2.19
CA PRO A 214 -3.32 8.02 -1.70
C PRO A 214 -2.84 8.11 -0.24
N ASN A 215 -2.69 6.98 0.45
CA ASN A 215 -2.47 6.90 1.88
C ASN A 215 -1.03 6.53 2.25
N VAL A 216 -0.12 6.42 1.29
CA VAL A 216 1.29 6.10 1.52
C VAL A 216 2.13 7.36 1.35
N SER A 217 2.74 7.82 2.44
CA SER A 217 3.54 9.05 2.43
C SER A 217 5.00 8.83 2.10
N ARG A 218 5.56 7.68 2.50
CA ARG A 218 6.98 7.32 2.31
C ARG A 218 7.13 5.82 2.09
N MET A 219 8.19 5.43 1.40
CA MET A 219 8.52 4.03 1.13
C MET A 219 10.03 3.83 1.02
N ARG A 220 10.57 2.86 1.75
CA ARG A 220 11.91 2.29 1.58
C ARG A 220 11.78 0.86 1.10
N VAL A 221 12.62 0.49 0.15
CA VAL A 221 12.62 -0.84 -0.48
C VAL A 221 13.98 -1.49 -0.28
N TYR A 222 13.99 -2.68 0.30
CA TYR A 222 15.19 -3.46 0.55
C TYR A 222 15.04 -4.82 -0.13
N PRO A 223 15.84 -5.09 -1.18
CA PRO A 223 15.89 -6.42 -1.78
C PRO A 223 16.39 -7.45 -0.79
N VAL A 224 15.67 -8.56 -0.69
CA VAL A 224 16.06 -9.75 0.05
C VAL A 224 16.64 -10.73 -0.95
N LEU A 225 17.91 -11.05 -0.83
CA LEU A 225 18.69 -11.80 -1.79
C LEU A 225 18.98 -13.21 -1.31
N ASP A 226 19.00 -14.14 -2.24
CA ASP A 226 19.36 -15.52 -2.12
C ASP A 226 20.38 -15.79 -3.23
N TYR A 227 21.67 -15.85 -2.87
CA TYR A 227 22.77 -15.90 -3.82
C TYR A 227 23.03 -17.31 -4.38
N ASP A 228 22.78 -18.32 -3.59
CA ASP A 228 23.01 -19.72 -3.97
C ASP A 228 21.74 -20.43 -4.46
N GLU A 229 20.58 -19.71 -4.40
CA GLU A 229 19.29 -20.16 -4.90
C GLU A 229 18.73 -21.39 -4.15
N ASP A 230 19.12 -21.56 -2.88
CA ASP A 230 18.66 -22.66 -2.04
C ASP A 230 17.24 -22.42 -1.43
N GLY A 231 16.69 -21.20 -1.60
CA GLY A 231 15.38 -20.79 -1.10
C GLY A 231 15.44 -20.10 0.26
N VAL A 232 16.62 -19.97 0.84
CA VAL A 232 16.86 -19.24 2.10
C VAL A 232 17.45 -17.87 1.76
N ALA A 233 16.99 -16.85 2.46
CA ALA A 233 17.52 -15.50 2.26
C ALA A 233 18.90 -15.37 2.90
N ASP A 234 19.91 -14.96 2.13
CA ASP A 234 21.27 -14.71 2.58
C ASP A 234 21.48 -13.30 3.12
N GLU A 235 20.84 -12.31 2.47
CA GLU A 235 21.09 -10.89 2.73
C GLU A 235 19.84 -10.03 2.53
N VAL A 236 19.67 -9.04 3.39
CA VAL A 236 18.80 -7.88 3.14
C VAL A 236 19.69 -6.73 2.67
N ARG A 237 19.63 -6.40 1.38
CA ARG A 237 20.48 -5.37 0.80
C ARG A 237 19.97 -3.98 1.13
N VAL A 238 20.78 -3.21 1.83
CA VAL A 238 20.50 -1.83 2.21
C VAL A 238 20.91 -0.85 1.10
N ASP A 239 21.93 -1.19 0.32
CA ASP A 239 22.47 -0.35 -0.74
C ASP A 239 21.56 -0.30 -1.97
N TYR A 240 21.59 0.85 -2.65
CA TYR A 240 20.95 1.04 -3.94
C TYR A 240 21.66 0.28 -5.04
N GLY A 241 20.93 -0.10 -6.07
CA GLY A 241 21.54 -0.70 -7.25
C GLY A 241 20.61 -1.63 -8.03
N VAL A 242 21.21 -2.25 -9.03
CA VAL A 242 20.57 -3.20 -9.93
C VAL A 242 20.93 -4.62 -9.50
N MET A 243 19.95 -5.52 -9.55
CA MET A 243 20.14 -6.94 -9.26
C MET A 243 19.29 -7.81 -10.20
N PRO A 244 19.78 -9.02 -10.53
CA PRO A 244 18.98 -9.95 -11.32
C PRO A 244 17.84 -10.51 -10.47
N VAL A 245 16.64 -10.57 -11.04
CA VAL A 245 15.44 -11.12 -10.40
C VAL A 245 15.64 -12.53 -9.86
N ARG A 246 16.44 -13.36 -10.54
CA ARG A 246 16.72 -14.74 -10.09
C ARG A 246 17.36 -14.83 -8.70
N LYS A 247 18.06 -13.77 -8.27
CA LYS A 247 18.66 -13.67 -6.93
C LYS A 247 17.73 -13.04 -5.91
N LEU A 248 16.56 -12.55 -6.32
CA LEU A 248 15.60 -11.91 -5.46
C LEU A 248 14.71 -12.96 -4.79
N ALA A 249 14.85 -13.19 -3.49
CA ALA A 249 13.95 -14.00 -2.69
C ALA A 249 12.68 -13.22 -2.33
N GLY A 250 12.82 -11.91 -2.05
CA GLY A 250 11.71 -11.06 -1.65
C GLY A 250 12.08 -9.59 -1.62
N LEU A 251 11.12 -8.79 -1.19
CA LEU A 251 11.29 -7.37 -0.90
C LEU A 251 10.87 -7.10 0.54
N LEU A 252 11.74 -6.52 1.33
CA LEU A 252 11.39 -5.94 2.61
C LEU A 252 11.05 -4.46 2.37
N LEU A 253 9.86 -4.07 2.77
CA LEU A 253 9.36 -2.69 2.67
C LEU A 253 9.28 -2.08 4.05
N GLU A 254 9.75 -0.86 4.20
CA GLU A 254 9.38 0.05 5.27
C GLU A 254 8.55 1.17 4.64
N TYR A 255 7.40 1.45 5.19
CA TYR A 255 6.49 2.45 4.63
C TYR A 255 5.80 3.23 5.73
N GLN A 256 5.57 4.51 5.47
CA GLN A 256 4.74 5.36 6.31
C GLN A 256 3.40 5.57 5.63
N TYR A 257 2.34 5.32 6.36
CA TYR A 257 0.96 5.53 5.90
C TYR A 257 0.22 6.46 6.84
N TYR A 258 -0.82 7.09 6.33
CA TYR A 258 -1.57 8.11 7.05
C TYR A 258 -3.03 8.13 6.65
N GLN A 259 -3.86 8.60 7.57
CA GLN A 259 -5.29 8.79 7.37
C GLN A 259 -5.57 10.25 6.98
N LEU A 260 -6.32 10.45 5.90
CA LEU A 260 -6.81 11.77 5.50
C LEU A 260 -7.85 12.29 6.51
N ASN A 261 -7.88 13.61 6.73
CA ASN A 261 -8.84 14.27 7.60
C ASN A 261 -8.82 13.81 9.07
N CYS A 262 -7.68 13.34 9.54
CA CYS A 262 -7.47 12.96 10.93
C CYS A 262 -6.96 14.15 11.75
N THR A 263 -7.37 14.23 13.02
CA THR A 263 -6.87 15.24 13.96
C THR A 263 -5.54 14.76 14.53
N VAL A 264 -4.46 15.40 14.12
CA VAL A 264 -3.09 15.11 14.59
C VAL A 264 -2.98 15.32 16.09
N THR A 265 -2.25 14.45 16.77
CA THR A 265 -1.93 14.59 18.20
C THR A 265 -0.59 15.31 18.36
N ASP A 266 -0.39 15.99 19.51
CA ASP A 266 0.89 16.66 19.80
C ASP A 266 2.03 15.65 20.10
N ARG A 267 1.69 14.39 20.25
CA ARG A 267 2.67 13.33 20.56
C ARG A 267 3.23 12.74 19.29
N LEU A 268 4.53 12.93 19.05
CA LEU A 268 5.26 12.35 17.95
C LEU A 268 6.16 11.20 18.44
N PHE A 269 6.22 10.16 17.63
CA PHE A 269 7.15 9.04 17.75
C PHE A 269 8.17 9.11 16.63
N SER A 270 9.34 8.54 16.83
CA SER A 270 10.36 8.38 15.81
C SER A 270 10.55 6.92 15.43
N TYR A 271 10.88 6.68 14.19
CA TYR A 271 11.20 5.37 13.63
C TYR A 271 12.47 5.49 12.79
N ASP A 272 13.49 4.73 13.13
CA ASP A 272 14.74 4.69 12.36
C ASP A 272 14.65 3.57 11.32
N THR A 273 14.77 3.94 10.05
CA THR A 273 14.78 2.99 8.92
C THR A 273 16.08 2.20 8.90
N LEU A 274 16.11 1.08 8.17
CA LEU A 274 17.34 0.31 7.96
C LEU A 274 18.44 1.10 7.23
N ARG A 275 18.09 2.17 6.51
CA ARG A 275 19.06 3.10 5.87
C ARG A 275 19.53 4.21 6.79
N GLY A 276 19.03 4.30 8.03
CA GLY A 276 19.43 5.29 9.02
C GLY A 276 18.67 6.62 8.95
N ASP A 277 17.64 6.73 8.12
CA ASP A 277 16.74 7.89 8.15
C ASP A 277 15.78 7.78 9.33
N THR A 278 15.39 8.90 9.92
CA THR A 278 14.42 8.94 11.02
C THR A 278 13.10 9.54 10.54
N TRP A 279 12.03 8.75 10.57
CA TRP A 279 10.68 9.20 10.25
C TRP A 279 9.89 9.55 11.51
N GLN A 280 9.11 10.64 11.44
CA GLN A 280 8.22 11.06 12.52
C GLN A 280 6.77 10.65 12.19
N TYR A 281 6.05 10.14 13.20
CA TYR A 281 4.63 9.78 13.10
C TYR A 281 3.91 10.00 14.43
N ASP A 282 2.59 10.15 14.42
CA ASP A 282 1.81 10.47 15.63
C ASP A 282 1.09 9.27 16.28
N GLY A 283 1.07 8.14 15.61
CA GLY A 283 0.45 6.88 16.08
C GLY A 283 -1.08 6.83 16.00
N VAL A 284 -1.74 7.95 15.71
CA VAL A 284 -3.21 8.05 15.57
C VAL A 284 -3.61 8.32 14.13
N CYS A 285 -2.98 9.29 13.48
CA CYS A 285 -3.25 9.67 12.09
C CYS A 285 -2.22 9.11 11.11
N SER A 286 -1.04 8.74 11.60
CA SER A 286 0.04 8.16 10.80
C SER A 286 0.77 7.08 11.58
N ARG A 287 1.27 6.08 10.86
CA ARG A 287 2.12 5.00 11.38
C ARG A 287 3.16 4.57 10.37
N VAL A 288 4.13 3.81 10.88
CA VAL A 288 5.12 3.12 10.05
C VAL A 288 4.84 1.63 10.12
N GLY A 289 4.80 1.00 8.95
CA GLY A 289 4.66 -0.44 8.79
C GLY A 289 5.92 -1.06 8.19
N LYS A 290 6.09 -2.35 8.46
CA LYS A 290 7.07 -3.22 7.81
C LYS A 290 6.36 -4.37 7.13
N LEU A 291 6.78 -4.73 5.93
CA LEU A 291 6.20 -5.83 5.16
C LEU A 291 7.29 -6.57 4.39
N LEU A 292 7.37 -7.87 4.60
CA LEU A 292 8.17 -8.76 3.78
C LEU A 292 7.28 -9.42 2.73
N ILE A 293 7.59 -9.20 1.46
CA ILE A 293 6.87 -9.76 0.33
C ILE A 293 7.76 -10.82 -0.32
N ASN A 294 7.31 -12.05 -0.34
CA ASN A 294 7.97 -13.10 -1.10
C ASN A 294 7.66 -12.91 -2.60
N VAL A 295 8.70 -12.79 -3.40
CA VAL A 295 8.61 -12.62 -4.87
C VAL A 295 8.69 -13.97 -5.59
N ARG A 296 9.32 -14.96 -4.97
CA ARG A 296 9.30 -16.35 -5.46
C ARG A 296 8.03 -17.00 -4.95
N GLY A 297 7.15 -17.42 -5.86
CA GLY A 297 6.01 -18.28 -5.51
C GLY A 297 6.50 -19.52 -4.71
N GLU A 298 5.64 -20.06 -3.87
CA GLU A 298 5.92 -21.36 -3.21
C GLU A 298 6.31 -22.37 -4.29
N ARG A 299 7.53 -22.92 -4.14
CA ARG A 299 8.03 -24.01 -5.00
C ARG A 299 7.40 -25.33 -4.60
#